data_736d42d8589856c50c76ce44ee090ce0
#
_entry.id   736d42d8589856c50c76ce44ee090ce0
#
_cell.length_a   1.000
_cell.length_b   1.000
_cell.length_c   1.000
_cell.angle_alpha   90.00
_cell.angle_beta   90.00
_cell.angle_gamma   90.00
#
_symmetry.space_group_name_H-M   'P 1'
#
loop_
_entity.id
_entity.type
_entity.pdbx_description
1 polymer ?
#
loop_
_entity_poly.entity_id
_entity_poly.type
_entity_poly.pdbx_seq_one_letter_code
_entity_poly.pdbx_strand_id
1 'polypeptide(L)'
;VGQEEDFDAVREKALKCGAKDFILDDVRREFVEELIFPAIQANAIYEDVYLLGTSLARPVIARGMIETAEKMQCQFVSHGCTGKGNDQVRFELAFYGLNPDIKVIAPWRIPKFYQRFAGRSDLLEYAASKGIPVTQTKSKPWSTDENLFHISYEAGILEDPNTTPPADMWKLTQAPEKA
;
A
#
# COMPACT_ATOMS: atom_id res chain seq x y z
N VAL A 1 8.88 4.92 0.73
CA VAL A 1 9.36 4.24 -0.49
C VAL A 1 9.30 5.14 -1.74
N GLY A 2 9.15 6.44 -1.58
CA GLY A 2 9.26 7.44 -2.65
C GLY A 2 7.96 7.75 -3.40
N GLN A 3 6.81 7.44 -2.83
CA GLN A 3 5.52 7.96 -3.32
C GLN A 3 5.41 9.47 -3.08
N GLU A 4 4.75 10.18 -3.99
CA GLU A 4 4.41 11.59 -3.80
C GLU A 4 3.15 11.73 -2.95
N GLU A 5 3.29 12.27 -1.75
CA GLU A 5 2.17 12.44 -0.81
C GLU A 5 2.40 13.64 0.13
N ASP A 6 1.32 14.28 0.55
CA ASP A 6 1.33 15.28 1.63
C ASP A 6 1.37 14.57 2.99
N PHE A 7 2.58 14.34 3.50
CA PHE A 7 2.80 13.63 4.77
C PHE A 7 2.30 14.39 5.98
N ASP A 8 2.21 15.71 5.93
CA ASP A 8 1.64 16.50 7.02
C ASP A 8 0.12 16.28 7.11
N ALA A 9 -0.58 16.24 5.99
CA ALA A 9 -2.00 15.89 5.94
C ALA A 9 -2.25 14.45 6.42
N VAL A 10 -1.37 13.50 6.07
CA VAL A 10 -1.45 12.11 6.56
C VAL A 10 -1.29 12.06 8.08
N ARG A 11 -0.31 12.78 8.63
CA ARG A 11 -0.10 12.89 10.07
C ARG A 11 -1.31 13.45 10.80
N GLU A 12 -1.84 14.57 10.33
CA GLU A 12 -3.03 15.19 10.92
C GLU A 12 -4.23 14.23 10.92
N LYS A 13 -4.43 13.54 9.82
CA LYS A 13 -5.50 12.55 9.69
C LYS A 13 -5.33 11.40 10.68
N ALA A 14 -4.13 10.84 10.80
CA ALA A 14 -3.84 9.77 11.74
C ALA A 14 -4.18 10.17 13.19
N LEU A 15 -3.73 11.36 13.61
CA LEU A 15 -4.00 11.88 14.95
C LEU A 15 -5.50 12.16 15.18
N LYS A 16 -6.21 12.73 14.19
CA LYS A 16 -7.67 12.91 14.23
C LYS A 16 -8.43 11.59 14.33
N CYS A 17 -7.92 10.53 13.74
CA CYS A 17 -8.50 9.18 13.84
C CYS A 17 -8.18 8.47 15.17
N GLY A 18 -7.46 9.11 16.07
CA GLY A 18 -7.17 8.61 17.42
C GLY A 18 -5.84 7.87 17.54
N ALA A 19 -4.95 7.96 16.56
CA ALA A 19 -3.58 7.48 16.73
C ALA A 19 -2.90 8.25 17.86
N LYS A 20 -2.18 7.53 18.72
CA LYS A 20 -1.43 8.14 19.82
C LYS A 20 -0.19 8.87 19.32
N ASP A 21 0.41 8.35 18.26
CA ASP A 21 1.62 8.89 17.66
C ASP A 21 1.63 8.62 16.16
N PHE A 22 2.51 9.31 15.44
CA PHE A 22 2.73 9.15 14.00
C PHE A 22 4.23 9.18 13.72
N ILE A 23 4.72 8.15 13.05
CA ILE A 23 6.12 8.02 12.65
C ILE A 23 6.19 8.04 11.14
N LEU A 24 6.94 8.99 10.58
CA LEU A 24 7.30 9.01 9.18
C LEU A 24 8.71 8.42 9.03
N ASP A 25 8.78 7.27 8.36
CA ASP A 25 10.04 6.57 8.11
C ASP A 25 10.43 6.67 6.63
N ASP A 26 11.63 7.18 6.36
CA ASP A 26 12.15 7.33 5.00
C ASP A 26 13.07 6.16 4.64
N VAL A 27 12.48 5.12 4.10
CA VAL A 27 13.16 3.89 3.68
C VAL A 27 13.58 3.89 2.19
N ARG A 28 13.70 5.07 1.56
CA ARG A 28 14.04 5.17 0.13
C ARG A 28 15.42 4.60 -0.17
N ARG A 29 16.39 4.85 0.70
CA ARG A 29 17.77 4.40 0.50
C ARG A 29 17.85 2.88 0.59
N GLU A 30 17.30 2.29 1.64
CA GLU A 30 17.22 0.85 1.85
C GLU A 30 16.47 0.16 0.70
N PHE A 31 15.38 0.77 0.25
CA PHE A 31 14.61 0.24 -0.86
C PHE A 31 15.44 0.15 -2.15
N VAL A 32 16.22 1.19 -2.45
CA VAL A 32 17.08 1.22 -3.65
C VAL A 32 18.27 0.27 -3.51
N GLU A 33 19.06 0.41 -2.43
CA GLU A 33 20.34 -0.28 -2.30
C GLU A 33 20.17 -1.77 -2.01
N GLU A 34 19.17 -2.17 -1.22
CA GLU A 34 19.04 -3.54 -0.76
C GLU A 34 18.01 -4.38 -1.56
N LEU A 35 17.08 -3.73 -2.27
CA LEU A 35 16.03 -4.45 -2.99
C LEU A 35 16.03 -4.14 -4.49
N ILE A 36 16.03 -2.87 -4.91
CA ILE A 36 15.95 -2.52 -6.33
C ILE A 36 17.24 -2.93 -7.06
N PHE A 37 18.40 -2.54 -6.56
CA PHE A 37 19.67 -2.89 -7.21
C PHE A 37 19.88 -4.40 -7.32
N PRO A 38 19.70 -5.21 -6.27
CA PRO A 38 19.75 -6.66 -6.41
C PRO A 38 18.74 -7.26 -7.39
N ALA A 39 17.51 -6.71 -7.43
CA ALA A 39 16.50 -7.15 -8.39
C ALA A 39 16.90 -6.88 -9.84
N ILE A 40 17.47 -5.69 -10.10
CA ILE A 40 18.01 -5.34 -11.43
C ILE A 40 19.19 -6.25 -11.79
N GLN A 41 20.13 -6.47 -10.88
CA GLN A 41 21.28 -7.35 -11.09
C GLN A 41 20.85 -8.80 -11.40
N ALA A 42 19.78 -9.25 -10.75
CA ALA A 42 19.20 -10.57 -10.99
C ALA A 42 18.29 -10.63 -12.22
N ASN A 43 18.08 -9.52 -12.92
CA ASN A 43 17.07 -9.37 -13.99
C ASN A 43 15.69 -9.92 -13.56
N ALA A 44 15.26 -9.58 -12.36
CA ALA A 44 14.03 -10.07 -11.77
C ALA A 44 12.81 -9.39 -12.42
N ILE A 45 12.20 -10.08 -13.36
CA ILE A 45 10.99 -9.65 -14.09
C ILE A 45 9.95 -10.76 -13.97
N TYR A 46 8.73 -10.41 -13.57
CA TYR A 46 7.63 -11.37 -13.50
C TYR A 46 6.87 -11.37 -14.84
N GLU A 47 6.72 -12.57 -15.43
CA GLU A 47 6.03 -12.79 -16.72
C GLU A 47 6.54 -11.89 -17.85
N ASP A 48 7.84 -11.61 -17.88
CA ASP A 48 8.54 -10.78 -18.88
C ASP A 48 8.11 -9.31 -18.97
N VAL A 49 7.24 -8.84 -18.07
CA VAL A 49 6.69 -7.46 -18.13
C VAL A 49 6.70 -6.72 -16.79
N TYR A 50 6.45 -7.41 -15.67
CA TYR A 50 6.26 -6.75 -14.39
C TYR A 50 7.55 -6.66 -13.58
N LEU A 51 8.01 -5.42 -13.29
CA LEU A 51 9.29 -5.13 -12.63
C LEU A 51 9.27 -5.32 -11.10
N LEU A 52 8.20 -5.88 -10.54
CA LEU A 52 8.07 -6.22 -9.12
C LEU A 52 8.13 -5.05 -8.13
N GLY A 53 7.92 -3.80 -8.56
CA GLY A 53 8.09 -2.64 -7.70
C GLY A 53 7.21 -2.66 -6.45
N THR A 54 5.93 -3.02 -6.56
CA THR A 54 5.05 -3.20 -5.40
C THR A 54 5.50 -4.37 -4.53
N SER A 55 5.90 -5.48 -5.15
CA SER A 55 6.35 -6.69 -4.43
C SER A 55 7.61 -6.44 -3.60
N LEU A 56 8.56 -5.67 -4.15
CA LEU A 56 9.81 -5.30 -3.48
C LEU A 56 9.59 -4.26 -2.38
N ALA A 57 8.62 -3.37 -2.54
CA ALA A 57 8.33 -2.33 -1.55
C ALA A 57 7.76 -2.90 -0.24
N ARG A 58 6.94 -3.97 -0.30
CA ARG A 58 6.26 -4.50 0.90
C ARG A 58 7.23 -5.03 1.97
N PRO A 59 8.29 -5.80 1.64
CA PRO A 59 9.27 -6.25 2.65
C PRO A 59 10.01 -5.12 3.36
N VAL A 60 10.41 -4.06 2.66
CA VAL A 60 11.11 -2.94 3.32
C VAL A 60 10.17 -2.14 4.22
N ILE A 61 8.91 -1.95 3.82
CA ILE A 61 7.90 -1.34 4.69
C ILE A 61 7.65 -2.22 5.92
N ALA A 62 7.52 -3.53 5.73
CA ALA A 62 7.32 -4.47 6.82
C ALA A 62 8.48 -4.44 7.83
N ARG A 63 9.72 -4.31 7.34
CA ARG A 63 10.90 -4.16 8.21
C ARG A 63 10.80 -2.91 9.08
N GLY A 64 10.56 -1.74 8.49
CA GLY A 64 10.38 -0.51 9.26
C GLY A 64 9.23 -0.60 10.27
N MET A 65 8.14 -1.30 9.94
CA MET A 65 7.04 -1.55 10.89
C MET A 65 7.47 -2.44 12.06
N ILE A 66 8.23 -3.50 11.84
CA ILE A 66 8.73 -4.39 12.90
C ILE A 66 9.73 -3.66 13.79
N GLU A 67 10.71 -2.98 13.21
CA GLU A 67 11.69 -2.17 13.95
C GLU A 67 11.00 -1.11 14.83
N THR A 68 9.98 -0.46 14.28
CA THR A 68 9.17 0.50 15.04
C THR A 68 8.38 -0.20 16.16
N ALA A 69 7.76 -1.34 15.88
CA ALA A 69 7.01 -2.09 16.87
C ALA A 69 7.90 -2.54 18.05
N GLU A 70 9.10 -3.02 17.77
CA GLU A 70 10.09 -3.42 18.79
C GLU A 70 10.55 -2.22 19.62
N LYS A 71 10.92 -1.12 18.96
CA LYS A 71 11.33 0.13 19.63
C LYS A 71 10.24 0.68 20.54
N MET A 72 8.99 0.58 20.12
CA MET A 72 7.82 1.05 20.89
C MET A 72 7.23 -0.02 21.81
N GLN A 73 7.85 -1.19 21.89
CA GLN A 73 7.39 -2.34 22.69
C GLN A 73 5.95 -2.76 22.35
N CYS A 74 5.57 -2.67 21.06
CA CYS A 74 4.29 -3.12 20.57
C CYS A 74 4.30 -4.63 20.34
N GLN A 75 3.23 -5.32 20.74
CA GLN A 75 3.05 -6.76 20.52
C GLN A 75 2.28 -7.07 19.23
N PHE A 76 1.75 -6.04 18.59
CA PHE A 76 0.90 -6.17 17.41
C PHE A 76 1.35 -5.23 16.31
N VAL A 77 1.27 -5.72 15.08
CA VAL A 77 1.29 -4.92 13.86
C VAL A 77 -0.02 -5.09 13.12
N SER A 78 -0.38 -4.12 12.29
CA SER A 78 -1.63 -4.17 11.52
C SER A 78 -1.43 -3.67 10.10
N HIS A 79 -2.18 -4.24 9.16
CA HIS A 79 -2.25 -3.76 7.79
C HIS A 79 -3.68 -3.76 7.28
N GLY A 80 -3.96 -2.90 6.30
CA GLY A 80 -5.27 -2.75 5.67
C GLY A 80 -5.43 -3.51 4.34
N CYS A 81 -4.55 -4.46 4.03
CA CYS A 81 -4.61 -5.22 2.79
C CYS A 81 -5.87 -6.07 2.72
N THR A 82 -6.41 -6.24 1.51
CA THR A 82 -7.58 -7.10 1.27
C THR A 82 -7.28 -8.56 1.64
N GLY A 83 -8.30 -9.31 2.03
CA GLY A 83 -8.15 -10.70 2.47
C GLY A 83 -7.80 -11.71 1.37
N LYS A 84 -7.71 -11.28 0.10
CA LYS A 84 -7.50 -12.16 -1.08
C LYS A 84 -6.30 -11.76 -1.93
N GLY A 85 -5.71 -10.60 -1.69
CA GLY A 85 -4.61 -10.07 -2.49
C GLY A 85 -3.23 -10.61 -2.08
N ASN A 86 -2.22 -10.36 -2.91
CA ASN A 86 -0.84 -10.75 -2.67
C ASN A 86 -0.19 -9.97 -1.52
N ASP A 87 -0.59 -8.73 -1.31
CA ASP A 87 0.07 -7.81 -0.37
C ASP A 87 -0.02 -8.29 1.08
N GLN A 88 -1.17 -8.86 1.48
CA GLN A 88 -1.28 -9.45 2.82
C GLN A 88 -0.22 -10.54 3.06
N VAL A 89 0.01 -11.41 2.07
CA VAL A 89 1.00 -12.49 2.17
C VAL A 89 2.41 -11.89 2.25
N ARG A 90 2.72 -10.91 1.43
CA ARG A 90 4.02 -10.23 1.44
C ARG A 90 4.32 -9.57 2.78
N PHE A 91 3.36 -8.85 3.35
CA PHE A 91 3.51 -8.25 4.67
C PHE A 91 3.64 -9.28 5.77
N GLU A 92 2.72 -10.25 5.84
CA GLU A 92 2.69 -11.21 6.93
C GLU A 92 3.92 -12.14 6.92
N LEU A 93 4.36 -12.61 5.75
CA LEU A 93 5.59 -13.41 5.65
C LEU A 93 6.83 -12.60 6.07
N ALA A 94 6.91 -11.32 5.70
CA ALA A 94 7.98 -10.45 6.13
C ALA A 94 7.94 -10.21 7.66
N PHE A 95 6.77 -9.97 8.23
CA PHE A 95 6.61 -9.81 9.67
C PHE A 95 7.07 -11.04 10.44
N TYR A 96 6.60 -12.23 10.06
CA TYR A 96 6.96 -13.48 10.74
C TYR A 96 8.41 -13.88 10.50
N GLY A 97 8.98 -13.53 9.34
CA GLY A 97 10.40 -13.74 9.06
C GLY A 97 11.33 -12.87 9.91
N LEU A 98 10.89 -11.68 10.27
CA LEU A 98 11.64 -10.73 11.10
C LEU A 98 11.40 -10.92 12.59
N ASN A 99 10.16 -11.17 12.98
CA ASN A 99 9.76 -11.39 14.37
C ASN A 99 8.64 -12.46 14.42
N PRO A 100 8.99 -13.74 14.66
CA PRO A 100 8.01 -14.83 14.68
C PRO A 100 6.93 -14.72 15.77
N ASP A 101 7.19 -13.96 16.83
CA ASP A 101 6.27 -13.80 17.96
C ASP A 101 5.30 -12.64 17.78
N ILE A 102 5.48 -11.80 16.75
CA ILE A 102 4.61 -10.66 16.50
C ILE A 102 3.19 -11.11 16.14
N LYS A 103 2.21 -10.44 16.67
CA LYS A 103 0.80 -10.70 16.35
C LYS A 103 0.32 -9.74 15.27
N VAL A 104 -0.34 -10.29 14.24
CA VAL A 104 -0.83 -9.50 13.11
C VAL A 104 -2.33 -9.29 13.19
N ILE A 105 -2.77 -8.03 13.08
CA ILE A 105 -4.18 -7.66 12.96
C ILE A 105 -4.44 -7.32 11.49
N ALA A 106 -5.12 -8.22 10.79
CA ALA A 106 -5.56 -8.07 9.40
C ALA A 106 -7.09 -7.98 9.34
N PRO A 107 -7.71 -6.79 9.43
CA PRO A 107 -9.16 -6.64 9.59
C PRO A 107 -9.97 -7.35 8.51
N TRP A 108 -9.53 -7.32 7.24
CA TRP A 108 -10.22 -7.98 6.13
C TRP A 108 -10.21 -9.51 6.19
N ARG A 109 -9.49 -10.10 7.13
CA ARG A 109 -9.52 -11.55 7.44
C ARG A 109 -10.31 -11.88 8.70
N ILE A 110 -10.79 -10.88 9.43
CA ILE A 110 -11.58 -11.06 10.64
C ILE A 110 -13.07 -11.15 10.27
N PRO A 111 -13.77 -12.29 10.55
CA PRO A 111 -15.17 -12.47 10.17
C PRO A 111 -16.08 -11.32 10.59
N LYS A 112 -15.95 -10.87 11.83
CA LYS A 112 -16.74 -9.75 12.36
C LYS A 112 -16.57 -8.45 11.54
N PHE A 113 -15.40 -8.24 10.94
CA PHE A 113 -15.12 -7.05 10.13
C PHE A 113 -15.72 -7.19 8.73
N TYR A 114 -15.36 -8.24 7.98
CA TYR A 114 -15.81 -8.36 6.60
C TYR A 114 -17.31 -8.69 6.46
N GLN A 115 -17.95 -9.27 7.50
CA GLN A 115 -19.41 -9.43 7.54
C GLN A 115 -20.15 -8.12 7.74
N ARG A 116 -19.50 -7.14 8.42
CA ARG A 116 -20.06 -5.81 8.61
C ARG A 116 -19.88 -4.91 7.39
N PHE A 117 -18.77 -5.04 6.69
CA PHE A 117 -18.38 -4.17 5.59
C PHE A 117 -18.33 -5.00 4.29
N ALA A 118 -19.42 -4.99 3.52
CA ALA A 118 -19.49 -5.70 2.26
C ALA A 118 -18.69 -5.00 1.14
N GLY A 119 -18.45 -3.69 1.29
CA GLY A 119 -17.73 -2.91 0.30
C GLY A 119 -17.38 -1.49 0.73
N ARG A 120 -16.94 -0.72 -0.25
CA ARG A 120 -16.47 0.66 -0.05
C ARG A 120 -17.56 1.61 0.48
N SER A 121 -18.80 1.43 0.06
CA SER A 121 -19.93 2.26 0.51
C SER A 121 -20.12 2.16 2.02
N ASP A 122 -20.12 0.93 2.58
CA ASP A 122 -20.31 0.71 4.01
C ASP A 122 -19.20 1.34 4.84
N LEU A 123 -17.97 1.28 4.32
CA LEU A 123 -16.82 1.96 4.95
C LEU A 123 -16.96 3.47 4.95
N LEU A 124 -17.45 4.07 3.85
CA LEU A 124 -17.69 5.52 3.75
C LEU A 124 -18.80 5.97 4.71
N GLU A 125 -19.91 5.22 4.80
CA GLU A 125 -20.99 5.49 5.74
C GLU A 125 -20.50 5.38 7.19
N TYR A 126 -19.70 4.37 7.48
CA TYR A 126 -19.10 4.23 8.80
C TYR A 126 -18.17 5.37 9.14
N ALA A 127 -17.29 5.75 8.21
CA ALA A 127 -16.38 6.87 8.38
C ALA A 127 -17.16 8.18 8.66
N ALA A 128 -18.21 8.45 7.88
CA ALA A 128 -19.10 9.58 8.10
C ALA A 128 -19.76 9.55 9.49
N SER A 129 -20.27 8.39 9.91
CA SER A 129 -20.89 8.20 11.24
C SER A 129 -19.94 8.42 12.41
N LYS A 130 -18.62 8.30 12.16
CA LYS A 130 -17.57 8.47 13.17
C LYS A 130 -16.79 9.78 13.02
N GLY A 131 -17.18 10.63 12.08
CA GLY A 131 -16.47 11.89 11.81
C GLY A 131 -15.06 11.70 11.29
N ILE A 132 -14.77 10.53 10.70
CA ILE A 132 -13.46 10.24 10.10
C ILE A 132 -13.37 10.96 8.75
N PRO A 133 -12.38 11.86 8.54
CA PRO A 133 -12.24 12.58 7.29
C PRO A 133 -11.81 11.63 6.17
N VAL A 134 -12.59 11.58 5.10
CA VAL A 134 -12.30 10.80 3.90
C VAL A 134 -12.18 11.74 2.71
N THR A 135 -10.99 11.80 2.11
CA THR A 135 -10.71 12.64 0.93
C THR A 135 -11.01 11.94 -0.39
N GLN A 136 -11.18 10.62 -0.38
CA GLN A 136 -11.42 9.84 -1.58
C GLN A 136 -12.88 9.95 -2.02
N THR A 137 -13.09 10.52 -3.18
CA THR A 137 -14.39 10.58 -3.86
C THR A 137 -14.52 9.43 -4.88
N LYS A 138 -15.74 9.21 -5.38
CA LYS A 138 -16.04 8.22 -6.45
C LYS A 138 -15.33 8.52 -7.80
N SER A 139 -14.50 9.56 -7.87
CA SER A 139 -13.99 10.14 -9.12
C SER A 139 -12.71 9.52 -9.67
N LYS A 140 -12.05 8.61 -8.96
CA LYS A 140 -10.90 7.85 -9.52
C LYS A 140 -11.32 6.39 -9.73
N PRO A 141 -11.61 6.00 -10.97
CA PRO A 141 -12.14 4.67 -11.27
C PRO A 141 -11.08 3.56 -11.36
N TRP A 142 -9.88 3.78 -10.91
CA TRP A 142 -8.77 2.81 -10.81
C TRP A 142 -7.95 3.01 -9.54
N SER A 143 -7.11 2.04 -9.21
CA SER A 143 -6.07 2.13 -8.19
C SER A 143 -4.71 2.42 -8.80
N THR A 144 -3.84 3.08 -8.03
CA THR A 144 -2.48 3.41 -8.44
C THR A 144 -1.52 3.03 -7.33
N ASP A 145 -0.50 2.23 -7.66
CA ASP A 145 0.64 1.93 -6.80
C ASP A 145 1.88 2.66 -7.32
N GLU A 146 2.44 3.52 -6.50
CA GLU A 146 3.57 4.38 -6.87
C GLU A 146 4.70 4.28 -5.83
N ASN A 147 5.92 4.12 -6.31
CA ASN A 147 7.14 4.17 -5.52
C ASN A 147 8.34 4.57 -6.39
N LEU A 148 9.55 4.63 -5.83
CA LEU A 148 10.77 5.00 -6.57
C LEU A 148 11.06 4.12 -7.79
N PHE A 149 10.60 2.88 -7.80
CA PHE A 149 10.94 1.92 -8.84
C PHE A 149 9.98 1.95 -10.03
N HIS A 150 8.69 2.10 -9.77
CA HIS A 150 7.67 2.15 -10.81
C HIS A 150 6.35 2.78 -10.35
N ILE A 151 5.46 2.95 -11.31
CA ILE A 151 4.05 3.19 -11.08
C ILE A 151 3.25 2.12 -11.81
N SER A 152 2.23 1.55 -11.15
CA SER A 152 1.27 0.63 -11.75
C SER A 152 -0.16 1.13 -11.53
N TYR A 153 -1.03 0.78 -12.48
CA TYR A 153 -2.45 1.12 -12.46
C TYR A 153 -3.25 -0.15 -12.56
N GLU A 154 -4.25 -0.31 -11.69
CA GLU A 154 -5.06 -1.52 -11.63
C GLU A 154 -6.48 -1.26 -11.13
N ALA A 155 -7.32 -2.26 -11.20
CA ALA A 155 -8.69 -2.29 -10.69
C ALA A 155 -9.69 -1.33 -11.39
N GLY A 156 -10.95 -1.39 -10.98
CA GLY A 156 -12.02 -0.54 -11.47
C GLY A 156 -12.28 -0.72 -12.96
N ILE A 157 -12.23 0.37 -13.73
CA ILE A 157 -12.48 0.32 -15.19
C ILE A 157 -11.47 -0.52 -15.96
N LEU A 158 -10.27 -0.75 -15.38
CA LEU A 158 -9.22 -1.53 -16.03
C LEU A 158 -9.43 -3.05 -15.93
N GLU A 159 -10.40 -3.50 -15.15
CA GLU A 159 -10.78 -4.92 -15.07
C GLU A 159 -11.51 -5.39 -16.33
N ASP A 160 -12.12 -4.47 -17.11
CA ASP A 160 -12.68 -4.77 -18.41
C ASP A 160 -11.60 -4.63 -19.50
N PRO A 161 -11.15 -5.71 -20.14
CA PRO A 161 -10.11 -5.68 -21.18
C PRO A 161 -10.52 -4.90 -22.44
N ASN A 162 -11.80 -4.59 -22.62
CA ASN A 162 -12.29 -3.77 -23.72
C ASN A 162 -12.22 -2.26 -23.41
N THR A 163 -11.94 -1.89 -22.18
CA THR A 163 -11.81 -0.48 -21.79
C THR A 163 -10.43 0.05 -22.11
N THR A 164 -10.34 1.02 -23.01
CA THR A 164 -9.09 1.74 -23.28
C THR A 164 -8.76 2.63 -22.08
N PRO A 165 -7.54 2.54 -21.51
CA PRO A 165 -7.12 3.43 -20.44
C PRO A 165 -7.25 4.91 -20.81
N PRO A 166 -7.82 5.76 -19.95
CA PRO A 166 -7.91 7.19 -20.21
C PRO A 166 -6.55 7.85 -20.42
N ALA A 167 -6.44 8.80 -21.36
CA ALA A 167 -5.17 9.45 -21.69
C ALA A 167 -4.56 10.24 -20.52
N ASP A 168 -5.37 10.70 -19.58
CA ASP A 168 -4.97 11.44 -18.36
C ASP A 168 -4.61 10.52 -17.17
N MET A 169 -4.64 9.20 -17.38
CA MET A 169 -4.24 8.23 -16.34
C MET A 169 -2.74 8.31 -16.06
N TRP A 170 -1.93 8.49 -17.09
CA TRP A 170 -0.48 8.37 -17.02
C TRP A 170 0.16 9.56 -16.32
N LYS A 171 0.84 9.31 -15.18
CA LYS A 171 1.49 10.36 -14.38
C LYS A 171 2.98 10.53 -14.69
N LEU A 172 3.71 9.42 -14.84
CA LEU A 172 5.18 9.43 -14.95
C LEU A 172 5.65 9.26 -16.40
N THR A 173 4.75 9.04 -17.34
CA THR A 173 5.07 8.84 -18.74
C THR A 173 4.30 9.81 -19.61
N GLN A 174 4.83 10.06 -20.80
CA GLN A 174 4.20 10.86 -21.84
C GLN A 174 3.80 9.97 -23.00
N ALA A 175 2.69 10.29 -23.65
CA ALA A 175 2.27 9.56 -24.85
C ALA A 175 3.32 9.71 -25.97
N PRO A 176 3.61 8.67 -26.75
CA PRO A 176 4.63 8.71 -27.80
C PRO A 176 4.43 9.85 -28.81
N GLU A 177 3.18 10.20 -29.12
CA GLU A 177 2.83 11.29 -30.04
C GLU A 177 3.16 12.68 -29.48
N LYS A 178 3.48 12.78 -28.18
CA LYS A 178 3.81 14.02 -27.49
C LYS A 178 5.26 14.03 -26.98
N ALA A 179 6.00 12.96 -27.20
CA ALA A 179 7.38 12.81 -26.77
C ALA A 179 8.37 13.50 -27.70
#